data_2c05f5115b19d9f20b18fa4270af831c
#
_entry.id   2c05f5115b19d9f20b18fa4270af831c
#
_cell.length_a   1.000
_cell.length_b   1.000
_cell.length_c   1.000
_cell.angle_alpha   90.00
_cell.angle_beta   90.00
_cell.angle_gamma   90.00
#
_symmetry.space_group_name_H-M   'P 1'
#
loop_
_entity.id
_entity.type
_entity.pdbx_description
1 polymer ?
#
loop_
_entity_poly.entity_id
_entity_poly.type
_entity_poly.pdbx_seq_one_letter_code
_entity_poly.pdbx_strand_id
1 'polypeptide(L)'
;MTLTHMKIKELLDENKAHECDGFGPDNVCVSIAAIAELPSRFGDFHIFAFYNNKDDKEHVAIVHGDVTDGEDIPVRVHSECLTGDVIGSLRCDCRDQLESALTMIGKMEKGILLYMRQEGRGIGLVNKIRAYGLQEHGYDTVQANLALGFRDDERDYGVAAHMLMSLKVKSIQLITNNPSKIENLTCYGIVVNGRIPHIMEPNEYNRFYLETKAEKSGHLIDFSGKMHLPEQADPAFVRGMSPVLVQYVSDNHN
;
A
#
# COMPACT_ATOMS: atom_id res chain seq x y z
N MET A 1 16.06 16.01 13.47
CA MET A 1 16.64 17.11 12.63
C MET A 1 15.85 17.23 11.35
N THR A 2 15.49 18.43 10.95
CA THR A 2 14.73 18.69 9.72
C THR A 2 15.64 18.60 8.51
N LEU A 3 15.12 18.18 7.36
CA LEU A 3 15.85 18.14 6.10
C LEU A 3 16.23 19.56 5.70
N THR A 4 17.51 19.86 5.49
CA THR A 4 17.99 21.20 5.17
C THR A 4 17.88 21.51 3.67
N HIS A 5 17.74 22.79 3.30
CA HIS A 5 17.71 23.22 1.89
C HIS A 5 18.95 22.73 1.10
N MET A 6 20.10 22.67 1.75
CA MET A 6 21.34 22.18 1.13
C MET A 6 21.22 20.68 0.80
N LYS A 7 20.66 19.88 1.70
CA LYS A 7 20.45 18.46 1.50
C LYS A 7 19.39 18.18 0.42
N ILE A 8 18.32 18.95 0.40
CA ILE A 8 17.30 18.88 -0.66
C ILE A 8 17.92 19.12 -2.03
N LYS A 9 18.75 20.18 -2.15
CA LYS A 9 19.45 20.48 -3.39
C LYS A 9 20.40 19.35 -3.81
N GLU A 10 21.19 18.81 -2.90
CA GLU A 10 22.08 17.68 -3.14
C GLU A 10 21.31 16.47 -3.70
N LEU A 11 20.20 16.05 -3.02
CA LEU A 11 19.36 14.96 -3.48
C LEU A 11 18.79 15.19 -4.88
N LEU A 12 18.31 16.41 -5.17
CA LEU A 12 17.78 16.75 -6.49
C LEU A 12 18.85 16.76 -7.58
N ASP A 13 20.04 17.31 -7.29
CA ASP A 13 21.14 17.38 -8.27
C ASP A 13 21.70 16.00 -8.60
N GLU A 14 21.84 15.11 -7.61
CA GLU A 14 22.23 13.71 -7.83
C GLU A 14 21.18 12.93 -8.65
N ASN A 15 19.88 13.17 -8.38
CA ASN A 15 18.83 12.47 -9.10
C ASN A 15 18.62 13.00 -10.53
N LYS A 16 18.97 14.26 -10.83
CA LYS A 16 18.97 14.76 -12.23
C LYS A 16 20.01 14.06 -13.10
N ALA A 17 21.14 13.69 -12.51
CA ALA A 17 22.22 12.95 -13.18
C ALA A 17 22.07 11.43 -13.04
N HIS A 18 20.90 10.97 -12.52
CA HIS A 18 20.67 9.56 -12.25
C HIS A 18 20.61 8.76 -13.56
N GLU A 19 21.65 8.01 -13.82
CA GLU A 19 21.71 6.99 -14.86
C GLU A 19 21.83 5.63 -14.16
N CYS A 20 20.85 4.76 -14.33
CA CYS A 20 20.93 3.39 -13.84
C CYS A 20 20.38 2.43 -14.89
N ASP A 21 20.99 1.24 -14.97
CA ASP A 21 20.50 0.14 -15.82
C ASP A 21 19.21 -0.49 -15.28
N GLY A 22 18.63 0.10 -14.22
CA GLY A 22 17.50 -0.42 -13.46
C GLY A 22 17.93 -1.40 -12.37
N PHE A 23 17.00 -1.67 -11.44
CA PHE A 23 17.22 -2.51 -10.28
C PHE A 23 16.25 -3.70 -10.24
N GLY A 24 16.75 -4.85 -9.80
CA GLY A 24 15.97 -6.07 -9.70
C GLY A 24 15.65 -6.72 -11.05
N PRO A 25 14.80 -7.77 -11.05
CA PRO A 25 14.53 -8.57 -12.25
C PRO A 25 13.84 -7.80 -13.37
N ASP A 26 13.14 -6.71 -13.04
CA ASP A 26 12.37 -5.90 -13.99
C ASP A 26 13.08 -4.60 -14.40
N ASN A 27 14.36 -4.43 -14.06
CA ASN A 27 15.14 -3.22 -14.34
C ASN A 27 14.43 -1.92 -13.93
N VAL A 28 13.85 -1.91 -12.73
CA VAL A 28 13.13 -0.74 -12.21
C VAL A 28 14.09 0.40 -11.97
N CYS A 29 13.82 1.56 -12.55
CA CYS A 29 14.54 2.81 -12.31
C CYS A 29 13.59 3.86 -11.74
N VAL A 30 14.00 4.54 -10.66
CA VAL A 30 13.23 5.58 -9.99
C VAL A 30 14.14 6.76 -9.70
N SER A 31 13.68 7.96 -9.95
CA SER A 31 14.41 9.19 -9.63
C SER A 31 13.51 10.18 -8.91
N ILE A 32 14.10 11.00 -8.02
CA ILE A 32 13.39 12.09 -7.34
C ILE A 32 13.13 13.21 -8.33
N ALA A 33 11.85 13.49 -8.59
CA ALA A 33 11.42 14.55 -9.52
C ALA A 33 11.30 15.92 -8.83
N ALA A 34 10.75 15.95 -7.62
CA ALA A 34 10.52 17.17 -6.85
C ALA A 34 10.46 16.89 -5.35
N ILE A 35 10.82 17.91 -4.56
CA ILE A 35 10.73 17.89 -3.09
C ILE A 35 10.11 19.20 -2.63
N ALA A 36 9.16 19.15 -1.69
CA ALA A 36 8.58 20.32 -1.06
C ALA A 36 8.29 20.08 0.42
N GLU A 37 8.23 21.15 1.22
CA GLU A 37 7.70 21.10 2.58
C GLU A 37 6.21 20.77 2.55
N LEU A 38 5.78 19.94 3.50
CA LEU A 38 4.38 19.53 3.65
C LEU A 38 3.98 19.63 5.13
N PRO A 39 3.65 20.83 5.64
CA PRO A 39 3.04 20.95 6.95
C PRO A 39 1.67 20.27 6.94
N SER A 40 1.40 19.42 7.92
CA SER A 40 0.14 18.70 7.99
C SER A 40 -0.38 18.61 9.42
N ARG A 41 -1.65 18.21 9.60
CA ARG A 41 -2.23 17.95 10.92
C ARG A 41 -1.55 16.81 11.68
N PHE A 42 -0.72 16.01 11.00
CA PHE A 42 0.01 14.88 11.58
C PHE A 42 1.45 15.22 11.97
N GLY A 43 1.97 16.39 11.56
CA GLY A 43 3.32 16.86 11.79
C GLY A 43 3.91 17.59 10.59
N ASP A 44 5.17 17.97 10.71
CA ASP A 44 5.92 18.63 9.64
C ASP A 44 6.66 17.57 8.82
N PHE A 45 6.34 17.50 7.54
CA PHE A 45 6.90 16.55 6.60
C PHE A 45 7.52 17.26 5.39
N HIS A 46 8.24 16.50 4.60
CA HIS A 46 8.53 16.82 3.20
C HIS A 46 7.84 15.81 2.31
N ILE A 47 7.30 16.27 1.18
CA ILE A 47 6.76 15.40 0.14
C ILE A 47 7.76 15.30 -1.00
N PHE A 48 8.06 14.06 -1.41
CA PHE A 48 8.92 13.72 -2.53
C PHE A 48 8.06 13.11 -3.61
N ALA A 49 8.12 13.65 -4.82
CA ALA A 49 7.52 13.05 -6.00
C ALA A 49 8.59 12.33 -6.82
N PHE A 50 8.23 11.20 -7.45
CA PHE A 50 9.17 10.37 -8.18
C PHE A 50 8.71 10.12 -9.61
N TYR A 51 9.68 10.10 -10.55
CA TYR A 51 9.53 9.44 -11.84
C TYR A 51 9.97 8.00 -11.73
N ASN A 52 9.36 7.12 -12.53
CA ASN A 52 9.76 5.73 -12.65
C ASN A 52 9.61 5.26 -14.10
N ASN A 53 10.26 4.15 -14.45
CA ASN A 53 10.18 3.53 -15.77
C ASN A 53 9.20 2.35 -15.86
N LYS A 54 8.48 2.04 -14.76
CA LYS A 54 7.58 0.88 -14.68
C LYS A 54 6.16 1.22 -15.11
N ASP A 55 5.71 2.42 -14.75
CA ASP A 55 4.37 2.93 -15.08
C ASP A 55 4.37 4.47 -15.11
N ASP A 56 3.25 5.06 -15.58
CA ASP A 56 3.07 6.52 -15.64
C ASP A 56 2.50 7.11 -14.35
N LYS A 57 2.59 6.38 -13.22
CA LYS A 57 1.99 6.82 -11.97
C LYS A 57 2.99 7.64 -11.15
N GLU A 58 2.50 8.71 -10.57
CA GLU A 58 3.25 9.57 -9.67
C GLU A 58 3.18 9.00 -8.24
N HIS A 59 4.17 8.19 -7.86
CA HIS A 59 4.33 7.72 -6.49
C HIS A 59 4.98 8.82 -5.64
N VAL A 60 4.64 8.86 -4.35
CA VAL A 60 5.20 9.86 -3.45
C VAL A 60 5.73 9.24 -2.16
N ALA A 61 6.76 9.89 -1.58
CA ALA A 61 7.18 9.64 -0.20
C ALA A 61 6.85 10.87 0.66
N ILE A 62 6.29 10.61 1.83
CA ILE A 62 6.05 11.60 2.88
C ILE A 62 7.10 11.32 3.96
N VAL A 63 8.05 12.23 4.10
CA VAL A 63 9.27 12.03 4.90
C VAL A 63 9.26 12.99 6.09
N HIS A 64 9.44 12.44 7.28
CA HIS A 64 9.66 13.19 8.52
C HIS A 64 11.13 13.07 8.92
N GLY A 65 11.76 14.20 9.26
CA GLY A 65 13.18 14.24 9.65
C GLY A 65 14.15 13.99 8.48
N ASP A 66 15.44 13.86 8.80
CA ASP A 66 16.47 13.47 7.83
C ASP A 66 16.70 11.96 7.89
N VAL A 67 16.34 11.28 6.81
CA VAL A 67 16.42 9.82 6.67
C VAL A 67 17.66 9.35 5.89
N THR A 68 18.41 10.30 5.32
CA THR A 68 19.57 10.01 4.47
C THR A 68 20.66 9.26 5.26
N ASP A 69 21.18 8.20 4.66
CA ASP A 69 22.16 7.28 5.28
C ASP A 69 21.69 6.65 6.62
N GLY A 70 20.38 6.75 6.89
CA GLY A 70 19.78 6.28 8.13
C GLY A 70 19.63 4.76 8.17
N GLU A 71 19.80 4.20 9.37
CA GLU A 71 19.54 2.80 9.69
C GLU A 71 18.26 2.70 10.52
N ASP A 72 17.58 1.56 10.41
CA ASP A 72 16.33 1.24 11.13
C ASP A 72 15.24 2.30 10.99
N ILE A 73 15.18 2.93 9.82
CA ILE A 73 14.17 3.95 9.53
C ILE A 73 12.77 3.33 9.59
N PRO A 74 11.84 3.87 10.40
CA PRO A 74 10.44 3.46 10.36
C PRO A 74 9.83 3.78 9.00
N VAL A 75 9.33 2.76 8.29
CA VAL A 75 8.77 2.91 6.94
C VAL A 75 7.39 2.27 6.87
N ARG A 76 6.42 3.02 6.39
CA ARG A 76 5.13 2.51 5.93
C ARG A 76 5.05 2.51 4.42
N VAL A 77 4.77 1.35 3.81
CA VAL A 77 4.36 1.27 2.41
C VAL A 77 2.85 1.18 2.37
N HIS A 78 2.20 2.27 1.98
CA HIS A 78 0.74 2.40 1.84
C HIS A 78 0.36 2.30 0.37
N SER A 79 -0.53 1.37 0.03
CA SER A 79 -1.11 1.28 -1.33
C SER A 79 -2.39 2.10 -1.37
N GLU A 80 -2.51 2.96 -2.38
CA GLU A 80 -3.66 3.83 -2.62
C GLU A 80 -4.99 3.10 -2.48
N CYS A 81 -5.93 3.76 -1.85
CA CYS A 81 -7.32 3.33 -1.76
C CYS A 81 -8.22 4.56 -1.81
N LEU A 82 -8.62 5.01 -3.01
CA LEU A 82 -9.45 6.21 -3.19
C LEU A 82 -10.70 6.18 -2.31
N THR A 83 -11.39 5.05 -2.28
CA THR A 83 -12.63 4.91 -1.52
C THR A 83 -12.39 5.00 -0.01
N GLY A 84 -11.29 4.43 0.51
CA GLY A 84 -10.93 4.53 1.92
C GLY A 84 -10.26 5.86 2.24
N ASP A 85 -9.10 6.13 1.63
CA ASP A 85 -8.21 7.24 1.99
C ASP A 85 -8.88 8.61 1.80
N VAL A 86 -9.64 8.79 0.71
CA VAL A 86 -10.23 10.08 0.34
C VAL A 86 -11.71 10.15 0.70
N ILE A 87 -12.51 9.14 0.32
CA ILE A 87 -13.98 9.18 0.48
C ILE A 87 -14.41 8.72 1.88
N GLY A 88 -13.56 7.96 2.60
CA GLY A 88 -13.87 7.47 3.96
C GLY A 88 -14.84 6.29 3.97
N SER A 89 -14.73 5.40 2.97
CA SER A 89 -15.51 4.17 2.92
C SER A 89 -15.26 3.30 4.15
N LEU A 90 -16.33 2.80 4.74
CA LEU A 90 -16.28 1.88 5.89
C LEU A 90 -16.00 0.42 5.48
N ARG A 91 -15.97 0.11 4.17
CA ARG A 91 -15.67 -1.24 3.66
C ARG A 91 -14.22 -1.69 3.91
N CYS A 92 -13.32 -0.77 4.28
CA CYS A 92 -11.92 -1.06 4.58
C CYS A 92 -11.40 -0.18 5.71
N ASP A 93 -10.20 -0.50 6.18
CA ASP A 93 -9.46 0.22 7.22
C ASP A 93 -8.36 1.14 6.65
N CYS A 94 -8.38 1.43 5.34
CA CYS A 94 -7.26 2.11 4.66
C CYS A 94 -7.02 3.51 5.21
N ARG A 95 -8.07 4.34 5.38
CA ARG A 95 -7.94 5.67 5.97
C ARG A 95 -7.35 5.62 7.37
N ASP A 96 -7.88 4.74 8.23
CA ASP A 96 -7.41 4.62 9.62
C ASP A 96 -5.94 4.21 9.65
N GLN A 97 -5.53 3.29 8.77
CA GLN A 97 -4.13 2.91 8.60
C GLN A 97 -3.26 4.08 8.13
N LEU A 98 -3.72 4.87 7.16
CA LEU A 98 -2.97 6.02 6.64
C LEU A 98 -2.78 7.08 7.73
N GLU A 99 -3.87 7.49 8.38
CA GLU A 99 -3.85 8.52 9.42
C GLU A 99 -3.05 8.08 10.66
N SER A 100 -3.19 6.82 11.07
CA SER A 100 -2.41 6.23 12.18
C SER A 100 -0.92 6.19 11.85
N ALA A 101 -0.54 5.77 10.63
CA ALA A 101 0.86 5.73 10.22
C ALA A 101 1.49 7.13 10.17
N LEU A 102 0.79 8.12 9.59
CA LEU A 102 1.25 9.51 9.57
C LEU A 102 1.38 10.09 10.98
N THR A 103 0.41 9.81 11.86
CA THR A 103 0.46 10.24 13.27
C THR A 103 1.64 9.61 14.01
N MET A 104 1.89 8.33 13.77
CA MET A 104 3.00 7.59 14.38
C MET A 104 4.34 8.18 13.92
N ILE A 105 4.54 8.31 12.61
CA ILE A 105 5.77 8.83 12.01
C ILE A 105 6.03 10.28 12.42
N GLY A 106 4.98 11.12 12.44
CA GLY A 106 5.12 12.53 12.84
C GLY A 106 5.49 12.75 14.32
N LYS A 107 5.36 11.71 15.16
CA LYS A 107 5.81 11.72 16.57
C LYS A 107 7.18 11.10 16.78
N MET A 108 7.74 10.43 15.78
CA MET A 108 9.10 9.85 15.82
C MET A 108 10.13 10.93 15.48
N GLU A 109 11.42 10.64 15.69
CA GLU A 109 12.49 11.51 15.26
C GLU A 109 12.57 11.61 13.74
N LYS A 110 12.32 10.48 13.04
CA LYS A 110 12.36 10.36 11.59
C LYS A 110 11.53 9.16 11.13
N GLY A 111 11.09 9.19 9.89
CA GLY A 111 10.37 8.08 9.27
C GLY A 111 9.81 8.43 7.89
N ILE A 112 9.31 7.43 7.20
CA ILE A 112 8.86 7.54 5.81
C ILE A 112 7.50 6.85 5.66
N LEU A 113 6.57 7.51 4.96
CA LEU A 113 5.41 6.87 4.38
C LEU A 113 5.53 6.92 2.86
N LEU A 114 5.67 5.77 2.21
CA LEU A 114 5.56 5.62 0.76
C LEU A 114 4.09 5.45 0.39
N TYR A 115 3.54 6.38 -0.38
CA TYR A 115 2.18 6.29 -0.92
C TYR A 115 2.24 5.81 -2.37
N MET A 116 1.91 4.52 -2.54
CA MET A 116 2.02 3.82 -3.82
C MET A 116 0.69 3.86 -4.55
N ARG A 117 0.67 4.36 -5.76
CA ARG A 117 -0.52 4.43 -6.61
C ARG A 117 -0.87 3.07 -7.22
N GLN A 118 -1.22 2.12 -6.34
CA GLN A 118 -1.53 0.72 -6.65
C GLN A 118 -2.94 0.38 -6.17
N GLU A 119 -3.94 1.10 -6.70
CA GLU A 119 -5.35 0.95 -6.32
C GLU A 119 -5.85 -0.49 -6.52
N GLY A 120 -6.69 -0.95 -5.58
CA GLY A 120 -7.31 -2.26 -5.66
C GLY A 120 -6.33 -3.43 -5.65
N ARG A 121 -5.23 -3.37 -4.87
CA ARG A 121 -4.14 -4.36 -4.91
C ARG A 121 -3.48 -4.50 -6.29
N GLY A 122 -3.42 -3.40 -7.06
CA GLY A 122 -2.81 -3.37 -8.38
C GLY A 122 -3.78 -3.54 -9.56
N ILE A 123 -5.03 -3.97 -9.34
CA ILE A 123 -6.01 -4.18 -10.41
C ILE A 123 -6.67 -2.88 -10.91
N GLY A 124 -6.42 -1.77 -10.23
CA GLY A 124 -6.97 -0.45 -10.55
C GLY A 124 -8.39 -0.20 -10.03
N LEU A 125 -8.82 1.08 -10.06
CA LEU A 125 -10.09 1.51 -9.47
C LEU A 125 -11.30 0.86 -10.14
N VAL A 126 -11.31 0.79 -11.48
CA VAL A 126 -12.45 0.24 -12.23
C VAL A 126 -12.70 -1.21 -11.82
N ASN A 127 -11.68 -2.06 -11.81
CA ASN A 127 -11.82 -3.46 -11.46
C ASN A 127 -12.12 -3.65 -9.96
N LYS A 128 -11.61 -2.77 -9.10
CA LYS A 128 -12.01 -2.75 -7.69
C LYS A 128 -13.51 -2.49 -7.51
N ILE A 129 -14.09 -1.54 -8.26
CA ILE A 129 -15.54 -1.29 -8.21
C ILE A 129 -16.34 -2.50 -8.74
N ARG A 130 -15.83 -3.17 -9.79
CA ARG A 130 -16.42 -4.44 -10.26
C ARG A 130 -16.36 -5.53 -9.19
N ALA A 131 -15.22 -5.66 -8.50
CA ALA A 131 -15.07 -6.59 -7.37
C ALA A 131 -16.06 -6.28 -6.25
N TYR A 132 -16.32 -5.00 -5.94
CA TYR A 132 -17.35 -4.61 -4.98
C TYR A 132 -18.74 -5.11 -5.40
N GLY A 133 -19.11 -5.00 -6.69
CA GLY A 133 -20.35 -5.55 -7.22
C GLY A 133 -20.44 -7.08 -7.01
N LEU A 134 -19.36 -7.82 -7.24
CA LEU A 134 -19.32 -9.26 -6.97
C LEU A 134 -19.46 -9.57 -5.47
N GLN A 135 -18.81 -8.78 -4.60
CA GLN A 135 -18.93 -8.94 -3.16
C GLN A 135 -20.34 -8.72 -2.63
N GLU A 136 -21.11 -7.80 -3.24
CA GLU A 136 -22.53 -7.60 -2.94
C GLU A 136 -23.39 -8.84 -3.27
N HIS A 137 -22.84 -9.76 -4.09
CA HIS A 137 -23.45 -11.03 -4.46
C HIS A 137 -22.81 -12.24 -3.74
N GLY A 138 -22.09 -12.00 -2.63
CA GLY A 138 -21.59 -13.06 -1.75
C GLY A 138 -20.18 -13.57 -2.04
N TYR A 139 -19.46 -12.99 -3.03
CA TYR A 139 -18.04 -13.29 -3.21
C TYR A 139 -17.20 -12.64 -2.10
N ASP A 140 -16.17 -13.32 -1.63
CA ASP A 140 -15.13 -12.64 -0.85
C ASP A 140 -14.13 -11.90 -1.77
N THR A 141 -13.21 -11.14 -1.18
CA THR A 141 -12.24 -10.31 -1.95
C THR A 141 -11.38 -11.15 -2.89
N VAL A 142 -10.93 -12.32 -2.45
CA VAL A 142 -10.07 -13.21 -3.27
C VAL A 142 -10.87 -13.81 -4.41
N GLN A 143 -12.05 -14.33 -4.12
CA GLN A 143 -12.96 -14.90 -5.13
C GLN A 143 -13.37 -13.86 -6.18
N ALA A 144 -13.65 -12.62 -5.75
CA ALA A 144 -14.00 -11.53 -6.66
C ALA A 144 -12.84 -11.19 -7.61
N ASN A 145 -11.60 -11.12 -7.11
CA ASN A 145 -10.42 -10.87 -7.96
C ASN A 145 -10.19 -12.02 -8.95
N LEU A 146 -10.26 -13.27 -8.50
CA LEU A 146 -10.12 -14.45 -9.37
C LEU A 146 -11.21 -14.50 -10.46
N ALA A 147 -12.46 -14.18 -10.11
CA ALA A 147 -13.58 -14.11 -11.08
C ALA A 147 -13.38 -13.01 -12.12
N LEU A 148 -12.61 -11.97 -11.82
CA LEU A 148 -12.22 -10.91 -12.77
C LEU A 148 -10.91 -11.21 -13.53
N GLY A 149 -10.32 -12.41 -13.34
CA GLY A 149 -9.09 -12.84 -14.04
C GLY A 149 -7.80 -12.32 -13.41
N PHE A 150 -7.82 -11.81 -12.16
CA PHE A 150 -6.65 -11.33 -11.44
C PHE A 150 -6.21 -12.30 -10.34
N ARG A 151 -4.94 -12.24 -9.96
CA ARG A 151 -4.47 -12.89 -8.72
C ARG A 151 -5.05 -12.17 -7.48
N ASP A 152 -4.90 -12.74 -6.31
CA ASP A 152 -5.30 -12.08 -5.04
C ASP A 152 -4.56 -10.74 -4.83
N ASP A 153 -3.29 -10.68 -5.23
CA ASP A 153 -2.45 -9.49 -5.10
C ASP A 153 -1.57 -9.31 -6.35
N GLU A 154 -1.79 -8.24 -7.09
CA GLU A 154 -1.04 -7.84 -8.29
C GLU A 154 -0.01 -6.73 -7.99
N ARG A 155 0.17 -6.36 -6.72
CA ARG A 155 1.11 -5.29 -6.36
C ARG A 155 2.54 -5.71 -6.59
N ASP A 156 3.32 -4.75 -7.08
CA ASP A 156 4.76 -4.82 -7.20
C ASP A 156 5.40 -3.84 -6.20
N TYR A 157 6.51 -4.25 -5.62
CA TYR A 157 7.22 -3.44 -4.62
C TYR A 157 8.60 -2.95 -5.10
N GLY A 158 8.98 -3.21 -6.36
CA GLY A 158 10.24 -2.79 -6.94
C GLY A 158 10.38 -1.26 -6.95
N VAL A 159 9.32 -0.55 -7.36
CA VAL A 159 9.31 0.92 -7.32
C VAL A 159 9.47 1.43 -5.88
N ALA A 160 8.75 0.85 -4.90
CA ALA A 160 8.89 1.23 -3.49
C ALA A 160 10.30 0.99 -2.95
N ALA A 161 10.93 -0.13 -3.31
CA ALA A 161 12.31 -0.43 -2.94
C ALA A 161 13.29 0.59 -3.54
N HIS A 162 13.16 0.91 -4.83
CA HIS A 162 14.05 1.86 -5.47
C HIS A 162 13.82 3.30 -4.96
N MET A 163 12.59 3.68 -4.55
CA MET A 163 12.33 4.95 -3.86
C MET A 163 13.13 5.04 -2.55
N LEU A 164 13.18 3.97 -1.75
CA LEU A 164 13.99 3.93 -0.52
C LEU A 164 15.49 4.06 -0.81
N MET A 165 15.97 3.43 -1.88
CA MET A 165 17.36 3.57 -2.32
C MET A 165 17.67 5.00 -2.77
N SER A 166 16.76 5.64 -3.52
CA SER A 166 16.89 7.04 -3.96
C SER A 166 16.92 8.02 -2.77
N LEU A 167 16.28 7.66 -1.64
CA LEU A 167 16.36 8.38 -0.37
C LEU A 167 17.60 8.02 0.44
N LYS A 168 18.48 7.13 -0.07
CA LYS A 168 19.72 6.66 0.58
C LYS A 168 19.48 6.00 1.96
N VAL A 169 18.34 5.30 2.11
CA VAL A 169 18.04 4.56 3.34
C VAL A 169 18.87 3.27 3.39
N LYS A 170 19.59 3.02 4.49
CA LYS A 170 20.42 1.82 4.66
C LYS A 170 19.63 0.61 5.14
N SER A 171 18.74 0.80 6.12
CA SER A 171 17.88 -0.25 6.63
C SER A 171 16.58 0.31 7.19
N ILE A 172 15.57 -0.54 7.31
CA ILE A 172 14.23 -0.12 7.74
C ILE A 172 13.65 -1.00 8.84
N GLN A 173 12.73 -0.39 9.61
CA GLN A 173 11.72 -1.05 10.44
C GLN A 173 10.37 -0.92 9.72
N LEU A 174 9.84 -2.01 9.16
CA LEU A 174 8.64 -1.91 8.33
C LEU A 174 7.35 -1.89 9.16
N ILE A 175 6.57 -0.82 9.05
CA ILE A 175 5.25 -0.67 9.69
C ILE A 175 4.23 -1.47 8.87
N THR A 176 3.98 -2.73 9.27
CA THR A 176 3.11 -3.63 8.51
C THR A 176 2.61 -4.80 9.35
N ASN A 177 1.47 -5.40 8.94
CA ASN A 177 1.01 -6.70 9.39
C ASN A 177 1.07 -7.76 8.28
N ASN A 178 1.55 -7.38 7.08
CA ASN A 178 1.66 -8.28 5.95
C ASN A 178 3.10 -8.81 5.78
N PRO A 179 3.38 -10.10 6.04
CA PRO A 179 4.70 -10.70 5.86
C PRO A 179 5.20 -10.59 4.41
N SER A 180 4.30 -10.75 3.42
CA SER A 180 4.69 -10.68 2.01
C SER A 180 5.30 -9.34 1.61
N LYS A 181 4.96 -8.23 2.30
CA LYS A 181 5.62 -6.94 2.08
C LYS A 181 7.09 -6.96 2.50
N ILE A 182 7.41 -7.66 3.59
CA ILE A 182 8.80 -7.81 4.07
C ILE A 182 9.58 -8.63 3.04
N GLU A 183 9.04 -9.79 2.65
CA GLU A 183 9.67 -10.69 1.68
C GLU A 183 9.93 -9.97 0.34
N ASN A 184 8.92 -9.28 -0.20
CA ASN A 184 9.06 -8.57 -1.47
C ASN A 184 10.11 -7.45 -1.40
N LEU A 185 10.10 -6.58 -0.38
CA LEU A 185 11.12 -5.54 -0.25
C LEU A 185 12.52 -6.13 -0.06
N THR A 186 12.65 -7.23 0.67
CA THR A 186 13.92 -7.93 0.87
C THR A 186 14.43 -8.55 -0.44
N CYS A 187 13.55 -9.13 -1.28
CA CYS A 187 13.90 -9.63 -2.61
C CYS A 187 14.45 -8.53 -3.52
N TYR A 188 13.99 -7.28 -3.35
CA TYR A 188 14.54 -6.11 -4.01
C TYR A 188 15.73 -5.47 -3.25
N GLY A 189 16.36 -6.18 -2.31
CA GLY A 189 17.61 -5.79 -1.65
C GLY A 189 17.47 -4.77 -0.53
N ILE A 190 16.26 -4.44 -0.08
CA ILE A 190 16.06 -3.59 1.09
C ILE A 190 16.35 -4.39 2.36
N VAL A 191 17.22 -3.85 3.22
CA VAL A 191 17.52 -4.45 4.52
C VAL A 191 16.38 -4.13 5.49
N VAL A 192 15.55 -5.14 5.80
CA VAL A 192 14.44 -5.03 6.75
C VAL A 192 14.86 -5.68 8.07
N ASN A 193 15.26 -4.87 9.06
CA ASN A 193 15.74 -5.36 10.35
C ASN A 193 14.62 -5.73 11.32
N GLY A 194 13.39 -5.27 11.05
CA GLY A 194 12.26 -5.62 11.91
C GLY A 194 10.92 -5.10 11.41
N ARG A 195 9.90 -5.43 12.18
CA ARG A 195 8.51 -5.07 11.91
C ARG A 195 7.91 -4.29 13.07
N ILE A 196 7.23 -3.19 12.76
CA ILE A 196 6.38 -2.45 13.69
C ILE A 196 4.93 -2.87 13.39
N PRO A 197 4.20 -3.50 14.35
CA PRO A 197 2.80 -3.85 14.18
C PRO A 197 1.92 -2.63 13.92
N HIS A 198 0.93 -2.77 13.04
CA HIS A 198 0.03 -1.68 12.67
C HIS A 198 -1.41 -2.19 12.53
N ILE A 199 -2.06 -2.42 13.66
CA ILE A 199 -3.39 -3.04 13.76
C ILE A 199 -4.41 -1.93 14.02
N MET A 200 -5.50 -1.92 13.21
CA MET A 200 -6.66 -1.07 13.40
C MET A 200 -7.79 -1.89 14.00
N GLU A 201 -8.61 -1.26 14.82
CA GLU A 201 -9.83 -1.90 15.32
C GLU A 201 -10.82 -2.10 14.19
N PRO A 202 -11.40 -3.32 14.03
CA PRO A 202 -12.40 -3.57 13.01
C PRO A 202 -13.72 -2.88 13.35
N ASN A 203 -14.42 -2.39 12.33
CA ASN A 203 -15.80 -1.94 12.42
C ASN A 203 -16.77 -3.01 11.88
N GLU A 204 -18.09 -2.77 11.99
CA GLU A 204 -19.12 -3.71 11.54
C GLU A 204 -19.09 -4.00 10.03
N TYR A 205 -18.59 -3.04 9.21
CA TYR A 205 -18.58 -3.16 7.74
C TYR A 205 -17.28 -3.79 7.20
N ASN A 206 -16.14 -3.63 7.91
CA ASN A 206 -14.84 -4.10 7.42
C ASN A 206 -14.34 -5.38 8.12
N ARG A 207 -15.04 -5.87 9.14
CA ARG A 207 -14.66 -7.06 9.90
C ARG A 207 -14.41 -8.26 8.99
N PHE A 208 -15.37 -8.60 8.15
CA PHE A 208 -15.27 -9.72 7.21
C PHE A 208 -14.07 -9.57 6.25
N TYR A 209 -13.81 -8.35 5.78
CA TYR A 209 -12.65 -8.05 4.95
C TYR A 209 -11.31 -8.26 5.70
N LEU A 210 -11.22 -7.88 6.97
CA LEU A 210 -10.03 -8.05 7.79
C LEU A 210 -9.82 -9.52 8.17
N GLU A 211 -10.87 -10.27 8.45
CA GLU A 211 -10.85 -11.72 8.67
C GLU A 211 -10.35 -12.44 7.41
N THR A 212 -10.86 -12.11 6.24
CA THR A 212 -10.36 -12.64 4.96
C THR A 212 -8.87 -12.37 4.75
N LYS A 213 -8.38 -11.17 5.11
CA LYS A 213 -6.95 -10.85 5.06
C LYS A 213 -6.12 -11.73 5.99
N ALA A 214 -6.58 -11.95 7.21
CA ALA A 214 -5.88 -12.79 8.18
C ALA A 214 -5.83 -14.25 7.72
N GLU A 215 -6.97 -14.81 7.30
CA GLU A 215 -7.11 -16.23 6.97
C GLU A 215 -6.52 -16.59 5.61
N LYS A 216 -6.77 -15.77 4.57
CA LYS A 216 -6.43 -16.09 3.17
C LYS A 216 -5.18 -15.39 2.65
N SER A 217 -4.85 -14.21 3.16
CA SER A 217 -3.68 -13.43 2.71
C SER A 217 -2.54 -13.41 3.76
N GLY A 218 -2.59 -14.25 4.80
CA GLY A 218 -1.51 -14.45 5.78
C GLY A 218 -1.17 -13.22 6.63
N HIS A 219 -2.09 -12.27 6.80
CA HIS A 219 -1.86 -11.10 7.62
C HIS A 219 -1.76 -11.46 9.11
N LEU A 220 -0.77 -10.91 9.81
CA LEU A 220 -0.56 -11.08 11.24
C LEU A 220 -1.50 -10.16 12.03
N ILE A 221 -2.79 -10.49 12.05
CA ILE A 221 -3.83 -9.80 12.79
C ILE A 221 -4.42 -10.80 13.80
N ASP A 222 -4.33 -10.48 15.09
CA ASP A 222 -4.89 -11.30 16.14
C ASP A 222 -6.26 -10.75 16.58
N PHE A 223 -7.31 -11.51 16.34
CA PHE A 223 -8.68 -11.22 16.77
C PHE A 223 -9.09 -11.98 18.05
N SER A 224 -8.16 -12.63 18.77
CA SER A 224 -8.44 -13.54 19.88
C SER A 224 -9.19 -12.95 21.07
N GLY A 225 -9.58 -11.66 21.02
CA GLY A 225 -10.34 -11.01 22.09
C GLY A 225 -11.86 -11.01 21.95
N LYS A 226 -12.44 -11.18 20.76
CA LYS A 226 -13.91 -11.11 20.54
C LYS A 226 -14.29 -11.79 19.21
N MET A 227 -14.37 -13.11 19.17
CA MET A 227 -14.91 -13.80 18.00
C MET A 227 -16.38 -14.16 18.19
N HIS A 228 -17.26 -13.56 17.39
CA HIS A 228 -18.54 -14.13 16.99
C HIS A 228 -18.53 -14.16 15.47
N LEU A 229 -18.48 -15.37 14.92
CA LEU A 229 -18.64 -15.61 13.48
C LEU A 229 -20.09 -15.32 13.10
N PRO A 230 -20.37 -14.54 12.04
CA PRO A 230 -21.70 -14.53 11.44
C PRO A 230 -21.95 -15.88 10.77
N GLU A 231 -23.18 -16.43 10.94
CA GLU A 231 -23.63 -17.61 10.24
C GLU A 231 -23.42 -17.49 8.73
N GLN A 232 -23.05 -18.62 8.10
CA GLN A 232 -22.75 -18.70 6.67
C GLN A 232 -23.85 -18.06 5.82
N ALA A 233 -23.47 -17.28 4.82
CA ALA A 233 -24.39 -16.69 3.86
C ALA A 233 -25.27 -17.79 3.23
N ASP A 234 -26.58 -17.56 3.21
CA ASP A 234 -27.61 -18.47 2.67
C ASP A 234 -27.31 -18.81 1.19
N PRO A 235 -27.13 -20.09 0.84
CA PRO A 235 -26.94 -20.52 -0.54
C PRO A 235 -28.10 -20.15 -1.50
N ALA A 236 -29.26 -19.78 -0.97
CA ALA A 236 -30.41 -19.31 -1.77
C ALA A 236 -30.17 -17.92 -2.38
N PHE A 237 -29.26 -17.10 -1.80
CA PHE A 237 -28.96 -15.76 -2.28
C PHE A 237 -28.18 -15.75 -3.61
N VAL A 238 -27.45 -16.81 -3.92
CA VAL A 238 -26.65 -16.93 -5.15
C VAL A 238 -27.50 -17.06 -6.42
N ARG A 239 -28.81 -17.33 -6.33
CA ARG A 239 -29.71 -17.53 -7.48
C ARG A 239 -30.29 -16.25 -8.06
N GLY A 240 -30.00 -15.08 -7.50
CA GLY A 240 -30.53 -13.78 -7.92
C GLY A 240 -29.58 -12.89 -8.71
N MET A 241 -28.52 -13.43 -9.34
CA MET A 241 -27.58 -12.63 -10.12
C MET A 241 -28.30 -11.87 -11.24
N SER A 242 -28.06 -10.56 -11.30
CA SER A 242 -28.50 -9.74 -12.44
C SER A 242 -27.90 -10.29 -13.73
N PRO A 243 -28.69 -10.51 -14.79
CA PRO A 243 -28.23 -10.99 -16.10
C PRO A 243 -27.04 -10.19 -16.67
N VAL A 244 -26.94 -8.91 -16.33
CA VAL A 244 -25.88 -7.99 -16.77
C VAL A 244 -24.51 -8.36 -16.18
N LEU A 245 -24.46 -8.83 -14.94
CA LEU A 245 -23.21 -9.23 -14.29
C LEU A 245 -22.70 -10.59 -14.78
N VAL A 246 -23.62 -11.52 -15.05
CA VAL A 246 -23.31 -12.84 -15.62
C VAL A 246 -22.76 -12.69 -17.05
N GLN A 247 -23.34 -11.81 -17.85
CA GLN A 247 -22.89 -11.54 -19.22
C GLN A 247 -21.50 -10.86 -19.22
N TYR A 248 -21.25 -9.94 -18.30
CA TYR A 248 -19.95 -9.29 -18.16
C TYR A 248 -18.80 -10.27 -17.83
N VAL A 249 -19.04 -11.25 -16.96
CA VAL A 249 -18.05 -12.29 -16.60
C VAL A 249 -17.82 -13.25 -17.79
N SER A 250 -18.88 -13.58 -18.56
CA SER A 250 -18.76 -14.45 -19.75
C SER A 250 -18.08 -13.77 -20.95
N ASP A 251 -18.29 -12.46 -21.15
CA ASP A 251 -17.76 -11.72 -22.31
C ASP A 251 -16.26 -11.38 -22.18
N ASN A 252 -15.67 -11.51 -20.96
CA ASN A 252 -14.23 -11.24 -20.72
C ASN A 252 -13.40 -12.51 -20.53
N HIS A 253 -13.92 -13.69 -20.81
CA HIS A 253 -13.22 -14.97 -20.81
C HIS A 253 -12.95 -15.55 -22.19
N ASN A 254 -13.05 -14.74 -23.27
CA ASN A 254 -12.63 -15.08 -24.64
C ASN A 254 -11.48 -14.23 -25.12
#